data_425d7ea21be23b043e6d4163c945882f
#
_entry.id   425d7ea21be23b043e6d4163c945882f
#
_cell.length_a   1.000
_cell.length_b   1.000
_cell.length_c   1.000
_cell.angle_alpha   90.00
_cell.angle_beta   90.00
_cell.angle_gamma   90.00
#
_symmetry.space_group_name_H-M   'P 1'
#
loop_
_entity.id
_entity.type
_entity.pdbx_description
1 polymer ?
#
loop_
_entity_poly.entity_id
_entity_poly.type
_entity_poly.pdbx_seq_one_letter_code
_entity_poly.pdbx_strand_id
1 'polypeptide(L)'
;ALSRRRSGFDSPSDRHLFIDMNTLIISLLILCYSLVLGIIFAQVLLTAPVVFKVLDNQNASKFLRKIFPRYYLLLFLITILALLISYLFFDTFDILAAVVAVGFSFLGFIIIPLTNSARDRGWDKLFKWLHNLSVFNTLVIMIIAIIQIFRATTL
;
A
#
# COMPACT_ATOMS: atom_id res chain seq x y z
N ALA A 1 -20.44 0.72 52.81
CA ALA A 1 -19.98 2.07 52.49
C ALA A 1 -18.72 2.08 51.59
N LEU A 2 -18.80 1.50 50.40
CA LEU A 2 -17.72 1.60 49.39
C LEU A 2 -18.33 1.50 47.97
N SER A 3 -19.16 2.46 47.65
CA SER A 3 -19.74 2.61 46.33
C SER A 3 -19.65 4.09 45.89
N ARG A 4 -18.43 4.60 45.70
CA ARG A 4 -18.24 5.92 45.12
C ARG A 4 -16.84 6.07 44.57
N ARG A 5 -16.59 5.48 43.36
CA ARG A 5 -15.54 5.93 42.45
C ARG A 5 -15.74 5.33 41.05
N ARG A 6 -16.81 5.74 40.38
CA ARG A 6 -16.98 5.62 38.94
C ARG A 6 -17.83 6.77 38.45
N SER A 7 -17.31 7.96 38.48
CA SER A 7 -17.96 9.14 37.89
C SER A 7 -16.92 10.21 37.66
N GLY A 8 -16.10 10.06 36.66
CA GLY A 8 -15.08 11.04 36.35
C GLY A 8 -14.69 11.13 34.87
N PHE A 9 -15.48 10.52 33.96
CA PHE A 9 -15.06 10.51 32.56
C PHE A 9 -16.24 10.43 31.58
N ASP A 10 -17.26 11.26 31.77
CA ASP A 10 -18.39 11.32 30.84
C ASP A 10 -18.94 12.75 30.69
N SER A 11 -18.08 13.72 30.38
CA SER A 11 -18.62 14.98 29.89
C SER A 11 -19.01 14.80 28.41
N PRO A 12 -20.11 15.44 27.94
CA PRO A 12 -20.47 15.39 26.51
C PRO A 12 -19.34 15.85 25.60
N SER A 13 -18.52 16.81 26.03
CA SER A 13 -17.34 17.29 25.30
C SER A 13 -16.27 16.20 25.11
N ASP A 14 -16.04 15.34 26.11
CA ASP A 14 -15.03 14.29 25.99
C ASP A 14 -15.46 13.22 25.00
N ARG A 15 -16.76 12.88 24.96
CA ARG A 15 -17.31 11.94 23.99
C ARG A 15 -17.17 12.43 22.55
N HIS A 16 -17.45 13.71 22.29
CA HIS A 16 -17.26 14.30 20.97
C HIS A 16 -15.79 14.26 20.53
N LEU A 17 -14.89 14.58 21.45
CA LEU A 17 -13.44 14.54 21.16
C LEU A 17 -12.94 13.13 20.81
N PHE A 18 -13.40 12.09 21.52
CA PHE A 18 -13.04 10.69 21.24
C PHE A 18 -13.64 10.19 19.92
N ILE A 19 -14.89 10.54 19.61
CA ILE A 19 -15.53 10.19 18.34
C ILE A 19 -14.77 10.87 17.19
N ASP A 20 -14.41 12.15 17.32
CA ASP A 20 -13.66 12.89 16.31
C ASP A 20 -12.28 12.31 16.08
N MET A 21 -11.55 11.89 17.14
CA MET A 21 -10.24 11.26 17.03
C MET A 21 -10.30 9.90 16.33
N ASN A 22 -11.25 9.03 16.70
CA ASN A 22 -11.41 7.73 16.05
C ASN A 22 -11.75 7.88 14.57
N THR A 23 -12.66 8.80 14.24
CA THR A 23 -13.03 9.10 12.86
C THR A 23 -11.81 9.60 12.05
N LEU A 24 -10.97 10.43 12.64
CA LEU A 24 -9.74 10.90 12.01
C LEU A 24 -8.76 9.75 11.72
N ILE A 25 -8.54 8.87 12.70
CA ILE A 25 -7.61 7.72 12.56
C ILE A 25 -8.10 6.76 11.46
N ILE A 26 -9.40 6.42 11.46
CA ILE A 26 -10.02 5.58 10.43
C ILE A 26 -9.87 6.24 9.05
N SER A 27 -10.13 7.54 8.96
CA SER A 27 -10.00 8.31 7.71
C SER A 27 -8.57 8.32 7.18
N LEU A 28 -7.57 8.43 8.06
CA LEU A 28 -6.15 8.35 7.69
C LEU A 28 -5.77 6.96 7.17
N LEU A 29 -6.28 5.90 7.77
CA LEU A 29 -6.05 4.53 7.28
C LEU A 29 -6.68 4.33 5.89
N ILE A 30 -7.94 4.76 5.71
CA ILE A 30 -8.62 4.73 4.41
C ILE A 30 -7.84 5.53 3.37
N LEU A 31 -7.35 6.71 3.72
CA LEU A 31 -6.54 7.53 2.84
C LEU A 31 -5.26 6.82 2.40
N CYS A 32 -4.53 6.17 3.31
CA CYS A 32 -3.33 5.40 2.99
C CYS A 32 -3.64 4.31 1.93
N TYR A 33 -4.63 3.48 2.16
CA TYR A 33 -4.97 2.40 1.23
C TYR A 33 -5.61 2.90 -0.08
N SER A 34 -6.34 4.01 -0.05
CA SER A 34 -6.85 4.67 -1.25
C SER A 34 -5.72 5.23 -2.12
N LEU A 35 -4.69 5.81 -1.50
CA LEU A 35 -3.48 6.25 -2.21
C LEU A 35 -2.73 5.06 -2.82
N VAL A 36 -2.61 3.95 -2.11
CA VAL A 36 -2.02 2.71 -2.66
C VAL A 36 -2.78 2.28 -3.92
N LEU A 37 -4.11 2.20 -3.87
CA LEU A 37 -4.93 1.85 -5.05
C LEU A 37 -4.77 2.86 -6.17
N GLY A 38 -4.84 4.15 -5.88
CA GLY A 38 -4.70 5.22 -6.87
C GLY A 38 -3.36 5.16 -7.60
N ILE A 39 -2.27 4.92 -6.88
CA ILE A 39 -0.93 4.78 -7.46
C ILE A 39 -0.84 3.54 -8.34
N ILE A 40 -1.40 2.39 -7.91
CA ILE A 40 -1.44 1.16 -8.72
C ILE A 40 -2.23 1.38 -10.00
N PHE A 41 -3.44 1.94 -9.92
CA PHE A 41 -4.27 2.23 -11.08
C PHE A 41 -3.61 3.23 -12.04
N ALA A 42 -3.02 4.31 -11.52
CA ALA A 42 -2.29 5.27 -12.35
C ALA A 42 -1.12 4.61 -13.10
N GLN A 43 -0.40 3.71 -12.44
CA GLN A 43 0.73 3.01 -13.08
C GLN A 43 0.25 2.02 -14.16
N VAL A 44 -0.79 1.23 -13.86
CA VAL A 44 -1.25 0.15 -14.75
C VAL A 44 -2.11 0.68 -15.90
N LEU A 45 -3.03 1.61 -15.63
CA LEU A 45 -4.01 2.08 -16.61
C LEU A 45 -3.55 3.30 -17.40
N LEU A 46 -2.70 4.14 -16.83
CA LEU A 46 -2.27 5.38 -17.47
C LEU A 46 -0.80 5.30 -17.91
N THR A 47 0.11 5.06 -16.97
CA THR A 47 1.55 5.17 -17.25
C THR A 47 2.02 4.11 -18.24
N ALA A 48 1.76 2.83 -17.97
CA ALA A 48 2.27 1.76 -18.80
C ALA A 48 1.71 1.79 -20.24
N PRO A 49 0.39 1.91 -20.48
CA PRO A 49 -0.13 1.97 -21.86
C PRO A 49 0.34 3.19 -22.64
N VAL A 50 0.43 4.37 -21.99
CA VAL A 50 0.87 5.60 -22.65
C VAL A 50 2.34 5.51 -23.03
N VAL A 51 3.19 5.01 -22.14
CA VAL A 51 4.62 4.85 -22.38
C VAL A 51 4.87 3.95 -23.60
N PHE A 52 4.20 2.79 -23.70
CA PHE A 52 4.37 1.88 -24.83
C PHE A 52 3.75 2.37 -26.13
N LYS A 53 2.80 3.32 -26.08
CA LYS A 53 2.17 3.90 -27.27
C LYS A 53 2.97 5.08 -27.83
N VAL A 54 3.61 5.85 -26.95
CA VAL A 54 4.23 7.15 -27.30
C VAL A 54 5.74 7.05 -27.49
N LEU A 55 6.41 6.17 -26.74
CA LEU A 55 7.85 6.02 -26.77
C LEU A 55 8.27 4.79 -27.56
N ASP A 56 9.39 4.90 -28.27
CA ASP A 56 10.06 3.73 -28.83
C ASP A 56 10.53 2.77 -27.74
N ASN A 57 10.82 1.52 -28.11
CA ASN A 57 11.18 0.45 -27.17
C ASN A 57 12.38 0.80 -26.27
N GLN A 58 13.35 1.56 -26.80
CA GLN A 58 14.55 1.92 -26.05
C GLN A 58 14.23 2.98 -24.98
N ASN A 59 13.49 4.02 -25.34
CA ASN A 59 13.12 5.10 -24.44
C ASN A 59 12.05 4.65 -23.44
N ALA A 60 11.08 3.82 -23.86
CA ALA A 60 10.12 3.17 -22.97
C ALA A 60 10.85 2.36 -21.88
N SER A 61 11.83 1.54 -22.27
CA SER A 61 12.62 0.76 -21.32
C SER A 61 13.39 1.64 -20.33
N LYS A 62 14.04 2.71 -20.81
CA LYS A 62 14.75 3.66 -19.94
C LYS A 62 13.83 4.36 -18.96
N PHE A 63 12.63 4.76 -19.40
CA PHE A 63 11.63 5.39 -18.58
C PHE A 63 11.13 4.45 -17.47
N LEU A 64 10.72 3.24 -17.86
CA LEU A 64 10.18 2.24 -16.91
C LEU A 64 11.19 1.82 -15.85
N ARG A 65 12.47 1.69 -16.20
CA ARG A 65 13.55 1.43 -15.25
C ARG A 65 13.70 2.51 -14.18
N LYS A 66 13.35 3.75 -14.49
CA LYS A 66 13.41 4.87 -13.54
C LYS A 66 12.15 5.00 -12.70
N ILE A 67 10.97 4.70 -13.28
CA ILE A 67 9.70 4.91 -12.60
C ILE A 67 9.36 3.77 -11.63
N PHE A 68 9.59 2.51 -12.00
CA PHE A 68 9.18 1.36 -11.18
C PHE A 68 9.84 1.29 -9.79
N PRO A 69 11.14 1.56 -9.61
CA PRO A 69 11.71 1.61 -8.27
C PRO A 69 11.07 2.68 -7.39
N ARG A 70 10.79 3.87 -7.97
CA ARG A 70 10.10 4.96 -7.25
C ARG A 70 8.65 4.61 -6.91
N TYR A 71 7.96 3.95 -7.83
CA TYR A 71 6.62 3.43 -7.61
C TYR A 71 6.56 2.48 -6.40
N TYR A 72 7.42 1.46 -6.34
CA TYR A 72 7.44 0.54 -5.21
C TYR A 72 7.97 1.17 -3.92
N LEU A 73 8.90 2.11 -4.00
CA LEU A 73 9.33 2.88 -2.84
C LEU A 73 8.17 3.69 -2.25
N LEU A 74 7.37 4.34 -3.09
CA LEU A 74 6.21 5.10 -2.65
C LEU A 74 5.15 4.19 -2.01
N LEU A 75 4.84 3.04 -2.63
CA LEU A 75 3.94 2.03 -2.03
C LEU A 75 4.47 1.58 -0.66
N PHE A 76 5.77 1.30 -0.56
CA PHE A 76 6.41 0.86 0.67
C PHE A 76 6.27 1.91 1.79
N LEU A 77 6.53 3.18 1.51
CA LEU A 77 6.41 4.26 2.50
C LEU A 77 4.96 4.43 2.98
N ILE A 78 3.98 4.37 2.06
CA ILE A 78 2.57 4.49 2.43
C ILE A 78 2.10 3.27 3.24
N THR A 79 2.53 2.06 2.87
CA THR A 79 2.16 0.84 3.61
C THR A 79 2.83 0.78 4.99
N ILE A 80 4.05 1.33 5.17
CA ILE A 80 4.65 1.51 6.50
C ILE A 80 3.80 2.45 7.35
N LEU A 81 3.34 3.58 6.78
CA LEU A 81 2.47 4.50 7.52
C LEU A 81 1.16 3.80 7.91
N ALA A 82 0.54 3.05 7.00
CA ALA A 82 -0.64 2.24 7.30
C ALA A 82 -0.37 1.20 8.41
N LEU A 83 0.80 0.55 8.39
CA LEU A 83 1.20 -0.40 9.45
C LEU A 83 1.34 0.29 10.81
N LEU A 84 1.95 1.47 10.86
CA LEU A 84 2.08 2.23 12.12
C LEU A 84 0.71 2.60 12.68
N ILE A 85 -0.20 3.08 11.84
CA ILE A 85 -1.58 3.38 12.23
C ILE A 85 -2.29 2.12 12.72
N SER A 86 -2.20 1.01 11.97
CA SER A 86 -2.82 -0.26 12.35
C SER A 86 -2.28 -0.80 13.67
N TYR A 87 -0.97 -0.74 13.88
CA TYR A 87 -0.32 -1.21 15.11
C TYR A 87 -0.77 -0.45 16.37
N LEU A 88 -1.03 0.86 16.23
CA LEU A 88 -1.38 1.71 17.36
C LEU A 88 -2.87 1.68 17.70
N PHE A 89 -3.74 1.42 16.72
CA PHE A 89 -5.18 1.72 16.88
C PHE A 89 -6.12 0.60 16.42
N PHE A 90 -5.62 -0.46 15.76
CA PHE A 90 -6.47 -1.49 15.15
C PHE A 90 -6.15 -2.91 15.65
N ASP A 91 -6.94 -3.89 15.21
CA ASP A 91 -6.83 -5.26 15.65
C ASP A 91 -5.69 -6.04 14.95
N THR A 92 -5.46 -7.28 15.41
CA THR A 92 -4.43 -8.17 14.90
C THR A 92 -4.57 -8.45 13.38
N PHE A 93 -5.80 -8.51 12.88
CA PHE A 93 -6.02 -8.76 11.44
C PHE A 93 -5.51 -7.58 10.61
N ASP A 94 -5.82 -6.34 11.02
CA ASP A 94 -5.39 -5.14 10.30
C ASP A 94 -3.86 -4.97 10.36
N ILE A 95 -3.25 -5.31 11.50
CA ILE A 95 -1.79 -5.33 11.65
C ILE A 95 -1.17 -6.36 10.70
N LEU A 96 -1.67 -7.60 10.67
CA LEU A 96 -1.16 -8.64 9.79
C LEU A 96 -1.31 -8.27 8.30
N ALA A 97 -2.45 -7.74 7.90
CA ALA A 97 -2.68 -7.28 6.54
C ALA A 97 -1.70 -6.17 6.15
N ALA A 98 -1.45 -5.21 7.05
CA ALA A 98 -0.48 -4.15 6.83
C ALA A 98 0.96 -4.68 6.75
N VAL A 99 1.35 -5.64 7.60
CA VAL A 99 2.67 -6.33 7.54
C VAL A 99 2.85 -7.01 6.19
N VAL A 100 1.84 -7.73 5.70
CA VAL A 100 1.87 -8.36 4.38
C VAL A 100 2.02 -7.31 3.27
N ALA A 101 1.25 -6.21 3.32
CA ALA A 101 1.35 -5.13 2.34
C ALA A 101 2.76 -4.49 2.31
N VAL A 102 3.37 -4.25 3.46
CA VAL A 102 4.75 -3.76 3.59
C VAL A 102 5.74 -4.77 2.98
N GLY A 103 5.62 -6.05 3.34
CA GLY A 103 6.50 -7.11 2.83
C GLY A 103 6.44 -7.23 1.30
N PHE A 104 5.24 -7.21 0.72
CA PHE A 104 5.05 -7.27 -0.73
C PHE A 104 5.52 -5.97 -1.43
N SER A 105 5.33 -4.80 -0.84
CA SER A 105 5.84 -3.54 -1.39
C SER A 105 7.38 -3.54 -1.41
N PHE A 106 8.02 -4.01 -0.35
CA PHE A 106 9.47 -4.15 -0.28
C PHE A 106 10.00 -5.21 -1.25
N LEU A 107 9.33 -6.36 -1.35
CA LEU A 107 9.66 -7.42 -2.32
C LEU A 107 9.61 -6.88 -3.76
N GLY A 108 8.57 -6.10 -4.10
CA GLY A 108 8.47 -5.43 -5.39
C GLY A 108 9.65 -4.51 -5.67
N PHE A 109 10.08 -3.74 -4.68
CA PHE A 109 11.25 -2.87 -4.80
C PHE A 109 12.53 -3.64 -5.14
N ILE A 110 12.71 -4.85 -4.58
CA ILE A 110 13.87 -5.71 -4.86
C ILE A 110 13.74 -6.41 -6.22
N ILE A 111 12.54 -6.88 -6.59
CA ILE A 111 12.32 -7.63 -7.84
C ILE A 111 12.63 -6.78 -9.08
N ILE A 112 12.33 -5.49 -9.07
CA ILE A 112 12.50 -4.63 -10.25
C ILE A 112 13.93 -4.58 -10.76
N PRO A 113 14.97 -4.27 -9.96
CA PRO A 113 16.36 -4.28 -10.45
C PRO A 113 16.80 -5.67 -10.92
N LEU A 114 16.32 -6.75 -10.29
CA LEU A 114 16.61 -8.12 -10.72
C LEU A 114 15.98 -8.42 -12.09
N THR A 115 14.73 -7.99 -12.31
CA THR A 115 14.04 -8.12 -13.60
C THR A 115 14.78 -7.37 -14.71
N ASN A 116 15.25 -6.15 -14.41
CA ASN A 116 16.04 -5.37 -15.35
C ASN A 116 17.38 -6.05 -15.69
N SER A 117 18.07 -6.59 -14.68
CA SER A 117 19.32 -7.32 -14.85
C SER A 117 19.14 -8.61 -15.68
N ALA A 118 18.06 -9.36 -15.45
CA ALA A 118 17.73 -10.55 -16.21
C ALA A 118 17.49 -10.22 -17.71
N ARG A 119 16.79 -9.11 -17.97
CA ARG A 119 16.56 -8.62 -19.34
C ARG A 119 17.87 -8.23 -20.03
N ASP A 120 18.77 -7.51 -19.34
CA ASP A 120 20.04 -7.06 -19.89
C ASP A 120 21.00 -8.20 -20.24
N ARG A 121 20.90 -9.29 -19.49
CA ARG A 121 21.70 -10.51 -19.72
C ARG A 121 21.08 -11.48 -20.73
N GLY A 122 19.90 -11.16 -21.29
CA GLY A 122 19.19 -12.06 -22.22
C GLY A 122 18.63 -13.32 -21.55
N TRP A 123 18.40 -13.30 -20.23
CA TRP A 123 17.84 -14.42 -19.48
C TRP A 123 16.30 -14.40 -19.57
N ASP A 124 15.76 -14.71 -20.74
CA ASP A 124 14.33 -14.52 -21.05
C ASP A 124 13.40 -15.30 -20.11
N LYS A 125 13.77 -16.52 -19.71
CA LYS A 125 12.96 -17.32 -18.78
C LYS A 125 12.89 -16.66 -17.40
N LEU A 126 14.02 -16.19 -16.88
CA LEU A 126 14.10 -15.51 -15.58
C LEU A 126 13.38 -14.16 -15.64
N PHE A 127 13.57 -13.41 -16.72
CA PHE A 127 12.85 -12.15 -16.93
C PHE A 127 11.34 -12.34 -16.88
N LYS A 128 10.79 -13.31 -17.63
CA LYS A 128 9.35 -13.61 -17.63
C LYS A 128 8.85 -14.00 -16.24
N TRP A 129 9.59 -14.83 -15.53
CA TRP A 129 9.23 -15.26 -14.18
C TRP A 129 9.21 -14.08 -13.19
N LEU A 130 10.26 -13.27 -13.16
CA LEU A 130 10.34 -12.08 -12.29
C LEU A 130 9.28 -11.03 -12.64
N HIS A 131 8.98 -10.86 -13.94
CA HIS A 131 7.92 -9.96 -14.38
C HIS A 131 6.55 -10.44 -13.88
N ASN A 132 6.21 -11.72 -14.07
CA ASN A 132 4.96 -12.30 -13.58
C ASN A 132 4.86 -12.22 -12.06
N LEU A 133 5.97 -12.44 -11.35
CA LEU A 133 6.04 -12.29 -9.90
C LEU A 133 5.77 -10.84 -9.48
N SER A 134 6.30 -9.84 -10.18
CA SER A 134 6.02 -8.43 -9.88
C SER A 134 4.56 -8.06 -10.12
N VAL A 135 3.93 -8.60 -11.17
CA VAL A 135 2.49 -8.43 -11.43
C VAL A 135 1.66 -9.04 -10.31
N PHE A 136 1.93 -10.30 -9.96
CA PHE A 136 1.26 -10.99 -8.84
C PHE A 136 1.41 -10.21 -7.53
N ASN A 137 2.62 -9.75 -7.24
CA ASN A 137 2.95 -8.93 -6.08
C ASN A 137 2.08 -7.66 -6.00
N THR A 138 1.93 -6.95 -7.12
CA THR A 138 1.07 -5.76 -7.21
C THR A 138 -0.40 -6.11 -6.98
N LEU A 139 -0.90 -7.23 -7.51
CA LEU A 139 -2.26 -7.69 -7.31
C LEU A 139 -2.55 -8.01 -5.84
N VAL A 140 -1.61 -8.64 -5.13
CA VAL A 140 -1.75 -8.92 -3.70
C VAL A 140 -1.87 -7.62 -2.90
N ILE A 141 -1.00 -6.64 -3.15
CA ILE A 141 -1.08 -5.32 -2.47
C ILE A 141 -2.43 -4.65 -2.76
N MET A 142 -2.91 -4.72 -4.00
CA MET A 142 -4.20 -4.15 -4.40
C MET A 142 -5.38 -4.81 -3.65
N ILE A 143 -5.40 -6.14 -3.56
CA ILE A 143 -6.43 -6.89 -2.85
C ILE A 143 -6.43 -6.53 -1.36
N ILE A 144 -5.25 -6.48 -0.73
CA ILE A 144 -5.13 -6.06 0.67
C ILE A 144 -5.69 -4.66 0.87
N ALA A 145 -5.33 -3.71 0.00
CA ALA A 145 -5.81 -2.33 0.10
C ALA A 145 -7.34 -2.25 -0.02
N ILE A 146 -7.96 -3.01 -0.92
CA ILE A 146 -9.41 -3.09 -1.06
C ILE A 146 -10.04 -3.64 0.22
N ILE A 147 -9.54 -4.78 0.73
CA ILE A 147 -10.07 -5.40 1.96
C ILE A 147 -9.98 -4.43 3.12
N GLN A 148 -8.86 -3.74 3.29
CA GLN A 148 -8.63 -2.81 4.39
C GLN A 148 -9.53 -1.57 4.32
N ILE A 149 -9.81 -1.04 3.13
CA ILE A 149 -10.76 0.06 2.96
C ILE A 149 -12.16 -0.39 3.40
N PHE A 150 -12.62 -1.57 2.92
CA PHE A 150 -13.95 -2.07 3.30
C PHE A 150 -14.05 -2.34 4.80
N ARG A 151 -13.04 -2.94 5.42
CA ARG A 151 -13.01 -3.15 6.87
C ARG A 151 -13.08 -1.82 7.63
N ALA A 152 -12.25 -0.86 7.26
CA ALA A 152 -12.19 0.44 7.92
C ALA A 152 -13.52 1.21 7.86
N THR A 153 -14.36 0.98 6.85
CA THR A 153 -15.71 1.57 6.78
C THR A 153 -16.75 0.89 7.69
N THR A 154 -16.42 -0.25 8.28
CA THR A 154 -17.30 -1.01 9.19
C THR A 154 -16.90 -0.89 10.66
N LEU A 155 -15.83 -0.16 10.95
CA LEU A 155 -15.34 0.14 12.31
C LEU A 155 -15.92 1.44 12.83
#